data_78da8b30ab536a6f23d885733a7c1c81
#
_entry.id   78da8b30ab536a6f23d885733a7c1c81
#
_cell.length_a   1.000
_cell.length_b   1.000
_cell.length_c   1.000
_cell.angle_alpha   90.00
_cell.angle_beta   90.00
_cell.angle_gamma   90.00
#
_symmetry.space_group_name_H-M   'P 1'
#
loop_
_entity.id
_entity.type
_entity.pdbx_description
1 polymer ?
#
loop_
_entity_poly.entity_id
_entity_poly.type
_entity_poly.pdbx_seq_one_letter_code
_entity_poly.pdbx_strand_id
1 'polypeptide(L)'
;MTAIKRRPRDAEATRTQILDAAESLFAAQGFGSTSLAQIAQKSHSHKSLILHHFSSKDGLWQVVKERRFSHFVEERKSLFSRGGVTLDEIRNSVRAYFELLKNDPLLVQLLTRAELEQDLSCSQYDEKRLAPFVERMREAQKTGLLRSDVPPAHLLLIVTNVITQWFEARAMFAGWSELEGENLDSSFLESVEKVFFEGAKK
;
A
#
# COMPACT_ATOMS: atom_id res chain seq x y z
N MET A 1 -0.18 -12.78 46.42
CA MET A 1 -0.36 -11.80 45.32
C MET A 1 -0.96 -12.57 44.13
N THR A 2 -2.25 -12.42 43.89
CA THR A 2 -2.99 -13.18 42.89
C THR A 2 -2.76 -12.52 41.54
N ALA A 3 -2.10 -13.23 40.62
CA ALA A 3 -1.93 -12.77 39.24
C ALA A 3 -3.31 -12.68 38.57
N ILE A 4 -3.76 -11.48 38.24
CA ILE A 4 -4.99 -11.26 37.49
C ILE A 4 -4.75 -11.82 36.08
N LYS A 5 -5.34 -12.99 35.81
CA LYS A 5 -5.33 -13.63 34.48
C LYS A 5 -6.17 -12.74 33.56
N ARG A 6 -5.52 -11.84 32.77
CA ARG A 6 -6.21 -11.02 31.77
C ARG A 6 -6.98 -11.93 30.81
N ARG A 7 -8.23 -11.57 30.54
CA ARG A 7 -9.09 -12.33 29.60
C ARG A 7 -8.48 -12.27 28.21
N PRO A 8 -8.54 -13.32 27.38
CA PRO A 8 -7.99 -13.34 26.01
C PRO A 8 -8.48 -12.15 25.14
N ARG A 9 -9.72 -11.71 25.34
CA ARG A 9 -10.32 -10.56 24.64
C ARG A 9 -9.64 -9.25 24.98
N ASP A 10 -9.12 -9.07 26.20
CA ASP A 10 -8.39 -7.86 26.61
C ASP A 10 -6.97 -7.83 26.02
N ALA A 11 -6.36 -9.01 25.80
CA ALA A 11 -5.03 -9.12 25.20
C ALA A 11 -5.06 -8.77 23.71
N GLU A 12 -6.07 -9.21 22.97
CA GLU A 12 -6.22 -8.89 21.55
C GLU A 12 -6.57 -7.41 21.32
N ALA A 13 -7.45 -6.85 22.14
CA ALA A 13 -7.76 -5.42 22.09
C ALA A 13 -6.50 -4.56 22.35
N THR A 14 -5.69 -4.96 23.35
CA THR A 14 -4.43 -4.27 23.65
C THR A 14 -3.42 -4.41 22.51
N ARG A 15 -3.31 -5.59 21.90
CA ARG A 15 -2.46 -5.83 20.74
C ARG A 15 -2.82 -4.93 19.59
N THR A 16 -4.11 -4.79 19.28
CA THR A 16 -4.65 -3.91 18.23
C THR A 16 -4.32 -2.45 18.52
N GLN A 17 -4.56 -1.97 19.76
CA GLN A 17 -4.21 -0.59 20.15
C GLN A 17 -2.72 -0.27 19.97
N ILE A 18 -1.84 -1.22 20.30
CA ILE A 18 -0.39 -1.06 20.10
C ILE A 18 -0.06 -0.96 18.60
N LEU A 19 -0.67 -1.82 17.77
CA LEU A 19 -0.48 -1.80 16.32
C LEU A 19 -0.94 -0.48 15.70
N ASP A 20 -2.12 0.02 16.08
CA ASP A 20 -2.67 1.29 15.56
C ASP A 20 -1.78 2.49 15.95
N ALA A 21 -1.30 2.50 17.20
CA ALA A 21 -0.38 3.53 17.67
C ALA A 21 0.97 3.47 16.93
N ALA A 22 1.52 2.28 16.75
CA ALA A 22 2.78 2.07 16.04
C ALA A 22 2.67 2.47 14.57
N GLU A 23 1.62 2.03 13.89
CA GLU A 23 1.34 2.36 12.51
C GLU A 23 1.28 3.87 12.27
N SER A 24 0.49 4.57 13.08
CA SER A 24 0.37 6.03 13.01
C SER A 24 1.71 6.76 13.25
N LEU A 25 2.55 6.27 14.17
CA LEU A 25 3.86 6.86 14.43
C LEU A 25 4.87 6.55 13.32
N PHE A 26 4.89 5.32 12.83
CA PHE A 26 5.77 4.95 11.71
C PHE A 26 5.43 5.72 10.44
N ALA A 27 4.16 5.92 10.14
CA ALA A 27 3.74 6.73 9.00
C ALA A 27 4.16 8.20 9.15
N ALA A 28 3.98 8.79 10.33
CA ALA A 28 4.23 10.21 10.55
C ALA A 28 5.73 10.55 10.56
N GLN A 29 6.57 9.73 11.21
CA GLN A 29 7.97 10.09 11.49
C GLN A 29 9.01 9.04 11.07
N GLY A 30 8.56 7.91 10.46
CA GLY A 30 9.42 6.81 10.02
C GLY A 30 9.76 5.82 11.12
N PHE A 31 10.31 4.66 10.72
CA PHE A 31 10.72 3.61 11.64
C PHE A 31 11.91 4.06 12.51
N GLY A 32 12.93 4.66 11.89
CA GLY A 32 14.15 5.09 12.59
C GLY A 32 13.86 6.03 13.76
N SER A 33 13.02 7.04 13.54
CA SER A 33 12.70 8.09 14.52
C SER A 33 11.66 7.68 15.56
N THR A 34 10.98 6.56 15.39
CA THR A 34 9.95 6.08 16.32
C THR A 34 10.56 5.21 17.42
N SER A 35 10.25 5.50 18.67
CA SER A 35 10.68 4.71 19.84
C SER A 35 9.55 3.88 20.44
N LEU A 36 9.90 2.76 21.10
CA LEU A 36 8.92 1.96 21.87
C LEU A 36 8.28 2.77 23.01
N ALA A 37 8.95 3.78 23.54
CA ALA A 37 8.40 4.66 24.57
C ALA A 37 7.26 5.55 24.02
N GLN A 38 7.42 6.11 22.83
CA GLN A 38 6.38 6.88 22.15
C GLN A 38 5.17 6.01 21.82
N ILE A 39 5.42 4.78 21.34
CA ILE A 39 4.34 3.82 21.06
C ILE A 39 3.61 3.43 22.32
N ALA A 40 4.32 3.17 23.44
CA ALA A 40 3.74 2.86 24.72
C ALA A 40 2.85 3.99 25.24
N GLN A 41 3.33 5.23 25.15
CA GLN A 41 2.57 6.42 25.51
C GLN A 41 1.29 6.56 24.68
N LYS A 42 1.40 6.46 23.34
CA LYS A 42 0.27 6.64 22.41
C LYS A 42 -0.78 5.53 22.53
N SER A 43 -0.34 4.30 22.81
CA SER A 43 -1.22 3.13 22.98
C SER A 43 -1.74 2.96 24.41
N HIS A 44 -1.40 3.85 25.33
CA HIS A 44 -1.69 3.73 26.75
C HIS A 44 -1.24 2.38 27.35
N SER A 45 -0.11 1.86 26.85
CA SER A 45 0.47 0.58 27.24
C SER A 45 1.83 0.76 27.92
N HIS A 46 2.41 -0.33 28.41
CA HIS A 46 3.77 -0.36 28.91
C HIS A 46 4.74 -0.94 27.89
N LYS A 47 5.98 -0.45 27.83
CA LYS A 47 7.02 -0.98 26.94
C LYS A 47 7.21 -2.49 27.06
N SER A 48 7.13 -3.04 28.30
CA SER A 48 7.21 -4.48 28.55
C SER A 48 6.09 -5.27 27.88
N LEU A 49 4.88 -4.69 27.78
CA LEU A 49 3.74 -5.32 27.13
C LEU A 49 3.92 -5.32 25.61
N ILE A 50 4.47 -4.25 25.04
CA ILE A 50 4.81 -4.20 23.60
C ILE A 50 5.84 -5.29 23.28
N LEU A 51 6.90 -5.40 24.09
CA LEU A 51 7.92 -6.43 23.91
C LEU A 51 7.37 -7.85 24.11
N HIS A 52 6.41 -8.02 25.01
CA HIS A 52 5.72 -9.30 25.19
C HIS A 52 4.94 -9.73 23.94
N HIS A 53 4.26 -8.80 23.26
CA HIS A 53 3.46 -9.11 22.06
C HIS A 53 4.28 -9.21 20.78
N PHE A 54 5.35 -8.44 20.66
CA PHE A 54 6.05 -8.24 19.38
C PHE A 54 7.55 -8.49 19.43
N SER A 55 8.11 -8.85 20.59
CA SER A 55 9.51 -9.17 20.87
C SER A 55 10.47 -7.98 20.72
N SER A 56 10.32 -7.17 19.66
CA SER A 56 11.18 -6.02 19.38
C SER A 56 10.41 -4.91 18.62
N LYS A 57 11.06 -3.76 18.40
CA LYS A 57 10.52 -2.71 17.51
C LYS A 57 10.44 -3.22 16.07
N ASP A 58 11.45 -3.97 15.64
CA ASP A 58 11.47 -4.60 14.30
C ASP A 58 10.34 -5.61 14.14
N GLY A 59 10.10 -6.47 15.15
CA GLY A 59 8.98 -7.42 15.16
C GLY A 59 7.62 -6.70 15.06
N LEU A 60 7.46 -5.61 15.78
CA LEU A 60 6.26 -4.78 15.70
C LEU A 60 6.12 -4.16 14.30
N TRP A 61 7.20 -3.65 13.72
CA TRP A 61 7.21 -3.10 12.37
C TRP A 61 6.83 -4.14 11.31
N GLN A 62 7.36 -5.37 11.42
CA GLN A 62 6.98 -6.46 10.52
C GLN A 62 5.47 -6.75 10.58
N VAL A 63 4.88 -6.77 11.78
CA VAL A 63 3.44 -7.02 11.94
C VAL A 63 2.60 -5.86 11.39
N VAL A 64 3.04 -4.61 11.55
CA VAL A 64 2.38 -3.44 10.94
C VAL A 64 2.39 -3.57 9.42
N LYS A 65 3.55 -3.88 8.83
CA LYS A 65 3.70 -4.09 7.39
C LYS A 65 2.78 -5.20 6.89
N GLU A 66 2.83 -6.35 7.54
CA GLU A 66 2.01 -7.51 7.15
C GLU A 66 0.53 -7.16 7.17
N ARG A 67 0.04 -6.52 8.24
CA ARG A 67 -1.35 -6.11 8.36
C ARG A 67 -1.80 -5.21 7.19
N ARG A 68 -0.98 -4.26 6.79
CA ARG A 68 -1.31 -3.30 5.74
C ARG A 68 -1.16 -3.86 4.34
N PHE A 69 -0.04 -4.49 4.06
CA PHE A 69 0.27 -4.93 2.70
C PHE A 69 -0.41 -6.23 2.30
N SER A 70 -0.68 -7.14 3.25
CA SER A 70 -1.42 -8.37 2.92
C SER A 70 -2.86 -8.07 2.51
N HIS A 71 -3.54 -7.19 3.24
CA HIS A 71 -4.90 -6.75 2.88
C HIS A 71 -4.92 -6.12 1.47
N PHE A 72 -3.99 -5.23 1.20
CA PHE A 72 -3.80 -4.63 -0.11
C PHE A 72 -3.63 -5.63 -1.26
N VAL A 73 -2.76 -6.64 -1.08
CA VAL A 73 -2.49 -7.64 -2.12
C VAL A 73 -3.71 -8.53 -2.33
N GLU A 74 -4.39 -8.96 -1.26
CA GLU A 74 -5.56 -9.85 -1.35
C GLU A 74 -6.77 -9.13 -1.98
N GLU A 75 -7.03 -7.88 -1.65
CA GLU A 75 -8.09 -7.10 -2.30
C GLU A 75 -7.85 -6.99 -3.81
N ARG A 76 -6.62 -6.68 -4.22
CA ARG A 76 -6.30 -6.60 -5.66
C ARG A 76 -6.38 -7.95 -6.36
N LYS A 77 -5.94 -9.04 -5.74
CA LYS A 77 -6.07 -10.39 -6.32
C LYS A 77 -7.52 -10.78 -6.55
N SER A 78 -8.44 -10.37 -5.67
CA SER A 78 -9.86 -10.68 -5.80
C SER A 78 -10.51 -10.05 -7.03
N LEU A 79 -9.91 -9.00 -7.61
CA LEU A 79 -10.37 -8.35 -8.84
C LEU A 79 -10.07 -9.17 -10.11
N PHE A 80 -9.20 -10.18 -10.01
CA PHE A 80 -8.90 -11.04 -11.13
C PHE A 80 -9.86 -12.22 -11.18
N SER A 81 -10.63 -12.32 -12.26
CA SER A 81 -11.46 -13.49 -12.51
C SER A 81 -10.60 -14.74 -12.75
N ARG A 82 -11.21 -15.91 -12.59
CA ARG A 82 -10.56 -17.19 -12.91
C ARG A 82 -10.52 -17.47 -14.43
N GLY A 83 -11.07 -16.56 -15.24
CA GLY A 83 -11.06 -16.62 -16.70
C GLY A 83 -9.81 -15.98 -17.31
N GLY A 84 -9.80 -15.86 -18.64
CA GLY A 84 -8.75 -15.16 -19.37
C GLY A 84 -8.71 -13.66 -19.02
N VAL A 85 -7.55 -13.03 -19.21
CA VAL A 85 -7.38 -11.59 -18.97
C VAL A 85 -8.15 -10.78 -19.99
N THR A 86 -8.83 -9.72 -19.54
CA THR A 86 -9.45 -8.70 -20.38
C THR A 86 -8.87 -7.31 -20.08
N LEU A 87 -9.01 -6.37 -21.04
CA LEU A 87 -8.59 -4.97 -20.79
C LEU A 87 -9.40 -4.33 -19.66
N ASP A 88 -10.68 -4.68 -19.53
CA ASP A 88 -11.53 -4.14 -18.47
C ASP A 88 -11.12 -4.63 -17.08
N GLU A 89 -10.66 -5.87 -16.94
CA GLU A 89 -10.10 -6.35 -15.68
C GLU A 89 -8.82 -5.59 -15.30
N ILE A 90 -7.93 -5.34 -16.27
CA ILE A 90 -6.71 -4.55 -16.01
C ILE A 90 -7.09 -3.13 -15.63
N ARG A 91 -8.03 -2.50 -16.35
CA ARG A 91 -8.53 -1.16 -16.03
C ARG A 91 -9.15 -1.09 -14.63
N ASN A 92 -9.99 -2.04 -14.29
CA ASN A 92 -10.61 -2.12 -12.97
C ASN A 92 -9.58 -2.33 -11.87
N SER A 93 -8.51 -3.08 -12.11
CA SER A 93 -7.39 -3.23 -11.17
C SER A 93 -6.62 -1.90 -10.97
N VAL A 94 -6.44 -1.12 -12.03
CA VAL A 94 -5.83 0.22 -11.96
C VAL A 94 -6.71 1.18 -11.14
N ARG A 95 -8.00 1.21 -11.40
CA ARG A 95 -8.99 2.00 -10.64
C ARG A 95 -9.03 1.61 -9.17
N ALA A 96 -9.07 0.33 -8.88
CA ALA A 96 -9.09 -0.16 -7.51
C ALA A 96 -7.83 0.22 -6.74
N TYR A 97 -6.66 0.20 -7.39
CA TYR A 97 -5.43 0.69 -6.78
C TYR A 97 -5.50 2.18 -6.48
N PHE A 98 -6.02 2.96 -7.42
CA PHE A 98 -6.22 4.40 -7.24
C PHE A 98 -7.16 4.70 -6.06
N GLU A 99 -8.34 4.06 -6.02
CA GLU A 99 -9.31 4.26 -4.95
C GLU A 99 -8.77 3.80 -3.58
N LEU A 100 -7.98 2.73 -3.54
CA LEU A 100 -7.32 2.31 -2.31
C LEU A 100 -6.42 3.41 -1.75
N LEU A 101 -5.50 3.97 -2.56
CA LEU A 101 -4.60 5.02 -2.09
C LEU A 101 -5.34 6.32 -1.77
N LYS A 102 -6.40 6.64 -2.53
CA LYS A 102 -7.26 7.78 -2.26
C LYS A 102 -7.93 7.70 -0.88
N ASN A 103 -8.40 6.52 -0.51
CA ASN A 103 -9.14 6.28 0.72
C ASN A 103 -8.25 5.94 1.92
N ASP A 104 -6.95 5.67 1.69
CA ASP A 104 -6.00 5.34 2.75
C ASP A 104 -4.72 6.22 2.70
N PRO A 105 -4.80 7.49 3.14
CA PRO A 105 -3.63 8.38 3.21
C PRO A 105 -2.51 7.84 4.10
N LEU A 106 -2.85 7.02 5.11
CA LEU A 106 -1.88 6.43 6.01
C LEU A 106 -1.03 5.39 5.28
N LEU A 107 -1.64 4.60 4.39
CA LEU A 107 -0.91 3.67 3.53
C LEU A 107 0.06 4.43 2.62
N VAL A 108 -0.36 5.53 2.00
CA VAL A 108 0.51 6.38 1.17
C VAL A 108 1.73 6.83 1.97
N GLN A 109 1.53 7.37 3.18
CA GLN A 109 2.63 7.80 4.07
C GLN A 109 3.59 6.65 4.42
N LEU A 110 3.05 5.45 4.69
CA LEU A 110 3.87 4.28 4.99
C LEU A 110 4.71 3.83 3.78
N LEU A 111 4.14 3.85 2.57
CA LEU A 111 4.85 3.55 1.33
C LEU A 111 6.01 4.53 1.11
N THR A 112 5.73 5.84 1.20
CA THR A 112 6.75 6.89 1.07
C THR A 112 7.87 6.73 2.11
N ARG A 113 7.53 6.44 3.36
CA ARG A 113 8.52 6.24 4.42
C ARG A 113 9.38 5.02 4.19
N ALA A 114 8.78 3.90 3.79
CA ALA A 114 9.51 2.68 3.47
C ALA A 114 10.50 2.90 2.32
N GLU A 115 10.13 3.67 1.31
CA GLU A 115 11.00 4.02 0.20
C GLU A 115 12.18 4.89 0.65
N LEU A 116 11.92 5.94 1.42
CA LEU A 116 12.97 6.82 1.97
C LEU A 116 13.94 6.09 2.89
N GLU A 117 13.47 5.11 3.65
CA GLU A 117 14.30 4.29 4.55
C GLU A 117 14.94 3.08 3.83
N GLN A 118 14.71 2.92 2.52
CA GLN A 118 15.18 1.78 1.71
C GLN A 118 14.80 0.42 2.32
N ASP A 119 13.63 0.36 2.96
CA ASP A 119 13.11 -0.89 3.54
C ASP A 119 12.52 -1.79 2.46
N LEU A 120 13.39 -2.58 1.80
CA LEU A 120 13.00 -3.50 0.73
C LEU A 120 11.96 -4.53 1.17
N SER A 121 11.87 -4.84 2.47
CA SER A 121 10.89 -5.78 3.00
C SER A 121 9.48 -5.19 3.11
N CYS A 122 9.37 -3.87 3.07
CA CYS A 122 8.11 -3.11 3.05
C CYS A 122 7.72 -2.67 1.65
N SER A 123 8.57 -2.96 0.68
CA SER A 123 8.48 -2.40 -0.64
C SER A 123 7.20 -2.82 -1.36
N GLN A 124 6.49 -1.85 -1.89
CA GLN A 124 5.51 -2.08 -2.95
C GLN A 124 6.14 -2.82 -4.15
N TYR A 125 7.46 -2.93 -4.17
CA TYR A 125 8.28 -3.60 -5.18
C TYR A 125 8.70 -5.02 -4.77
N ASP A 126 8.15 -5.62 -3.68
CA ASP A 126 8.41 -7.02 -3.33
C ASP A 126 7.98 -7.92 -4.50
N GLU A 127 8.96 -8.56 -5.14
CA GLU A 127 8.75 -9.42 -6.29
C GLU A 127 7.69 -10.49 -6.05
N LYS A 128 7.68 -11.13 -4.87
CA LYS A 128 6.71 -12.18 -4.53
C LYS A 128 5.29 -11.63 -4.46
N ARG A 129 5.12 -10.40 -4.00
CA ARG A 129 3.82 -9.72 -3.91
C ARG A 129 3.34 -9.26 -5.28
N LEU A 130 4.25 -8.80 -6.13
CA LEU A 130 3.94 -8.30 -7.47
C LEU A 130 3.82 -9.40 -8.52
N ALA A 131 4.40 -10.57 -8.31
CA ALA A 131 4.42 -11.67 -9.28
C ALA A 131 3.04 -12.01 -9.88
N PRO A 132 1.93 -12.09 -9.11
CA PRO A 132 0.62 -12.35 -9.67
C PRO A 132 0.14 -11.27 -10.65
N PHE A 133 0.46 -10.01 -10.39
CA PHE A 133 0.08 -8.89 -11.26
C PHE A 133 0.95 -8.84 -12.52
N VAL A 134 2.24 -9.11 -12.39
CA VAL A 134 3.16 -9.22 -13.54
C VAL A 134 2.73 -10.36 -14.46
N GLU A 135 2.28 -11.49 -13.91
CA GLU A 135 1.78 -12.61 -14.71
C GLU A 135 0.52 -12.23 -15.50
N ARG A 136 -0.39 -11.45 -14.91
CA ARG A 136 -1.57 -10.94 -15.63
C ARG A 136 -1.18 -10.02 -16.79
N MET A 137 -0.17 -9.16 -16.63
CA MET A 137 0.35 -8.35 -17.73
C MET A 137 0.95 -9.24 -18.83
N ARG A 138 1.67 -10.30 -18.46
CA ARG A 138 2.24 -11.25 -19.40
C ARG A 138 1.16 -12.03 -20.18
N GLU A 139 0.09 -12.44 -19.51
CA GLU A 139 -1.06 -13.08 -20.15
C GLU A 139 -1.73 -12.13 -21.16
N ALA A 140 -1.92 -10.86 -20.78
CA ALA A 140 -2.48 -9.86 -21.68
C ALA A 140 -1.60 -9.60 -22.91
N GLN A 141 -0.29 -9.70 -22.77
CA GLN A 141 0.65 -9.62 -23.91
C GLN A 141 0.53 -10.86 -24.81
N LYS A 142 0.44 -12.06 -24.23
CA LYS A 142 0.26 -13.31 -25.00
C LYS A 142 -1.02 -13.33 -25.82
N THR A 143 -2.09 -12.73 -25.30
CA THR A 143 -3.39 -12.64 -26.00
C THR A 143 -3.49 -11.42 -26.93
N GLY A 144 -2.45 -10.61 -27.03
CA GLY A 144 -2.42 -9.44 -27.91
C GLY A 144 -3.21 -8.24 -27.39
N LEU A 145 -3.66 -8.25 -26.15
CA LEU A 145 -4.34 -7.11 -25.50
C LEU A 145 -3.38 -5.97 -25.15
N LEU A 146 -2.14 -6.31 -24.80
CA LEU A 146 -1.09 -5.36 -24.52
C LEU A 146 0.11 -5.59 -25.44
N ARG A 147 0.87 -4.51 -25.67
CA ARG A 147 2.12 -4.56 -26.42
C ARG A 147 3.16 -5.47 -25.78
N SER A 148 3.89 -6.24 -26.57
CA SER A 148 4.85 -7.22 -26.10
C SER A 148 6.31 -6.75 -26.14
N ASP A 149 6.58 -5.56 -26.67
CA ASP A 149 7.92 -4.97 -26.78
C ASP A 149 8.34 -4.22 -25.47
N VAL A 150 7.44 -4.16 -24.47
CA VAL A 150 7.72 -3.62 -23.13
C VAL A 150 7.64 -4.77 -22.12
N PRO A 151 8.64 -4.98 -21.25
CA PRO A 151 8.55 -6.01 -20.21
C PRO A 151 7.28 -5.87 -19.35
N PRO A 152 6.57 -6.99 -19.01
CA PRO A 152 5.32 -6.91 -18.27
C PRO A 152 5.46 -6.27 -16.90
N ALA A 153 6.62 -6.46 -16.23
CA ALA A 153 6.92 -5.78 -14.98
C ALA A 153 7.02 -4.25 -15.14
N HIS A 154 7.58 -3.76 -16.26
CA HIS A 154 7.65 -2.32 -16.52
C HIS A 154 6.27 -1.70 -16.71
N LEU A 155 5.35 -2.37 -17.43
CA LEU A 155 3.98 -1.88 -17.57
C LEU A 155 3.29 -1.74 -16.20
N LEU A 156 3.45 -2.74 -15.34
CA LEU A 156 2.90 -2.68 -13.98
C LEU A 156 3.53 -1.53 -13.17
N LEU A 157 4.87 -1.43 -13.18
CA LEU A 157 5.58 -0.41 -12.41
C LEU A 157 5.27 1.02 -12.88
N ILE A 158 5.16 1.24 -14.19
CA ILE A 158 4.81 2.55 -14.74
C ILE A 158 3.45 3.01 -14.18
N VAL A 159 2.42 2.20 -14.30
CA VAL A 159 1.07 2.61 -13.87
C VAL A 159 0.97 2.73 -12.34
N THR A 160 1.59 1.82 -11.59
CA THR A 160 1.53 1.87 -10.12
C THR A 160 2.33 3.06 -9.56
N ASN A 161 3.52 3.33 -10.09
CA ASN A 161 4.33 4.46 -9.63
C ASN A 161 3.69 5.81 -9.94
N VAL A 162 3.13 5.99 -11.14
CA VAL A 162 2.44 7.22 -11.51
C VAL A 162 1.27 7.50 -10.55
N ILE A 163 0.49 6.48 -10.19
CA ILE A 163 -0.63 6.62 -9.24
C ILE A 163 -0.12 6.90 -7.82
N THR A 164 0.89 6.18 -7.34
CA THR A 164 1.45 6.41 -6.00
C THR A 164 2.00 7.82 -5.88
N GLN A 165 2.81 8.26 -6.85
CA GLN A 165 3.39 9.60 -6.89
C GLN A 165 2.33 10.70 -6.90
N TRP A 166 1.18 10.47 -7.53
CA TRP A 166 0.06 11.41 -7.48
C TRP A 166 -0.38 11.68 -6.04
N PHE A 167 -0.64 10.64 -5.26
CA PHE A 167 -1.10 10.80 -3.86
C PHE A 167 -0.02 11.35 -2.93
N GLU A 168 1.26 11.14 -3.22
CA GLU A 168 2.37 11.73 -2.48
C GLU A 168 2.50 13.24 -2.74
N ALA A 169 2.30 13.67 -3.98
CA ALA A 169 2.64 15.00 -4.44
C ALA A 169 1.44 15.88 -4.81
N ARG A 170 0.20 15.36 -4.83
CA ARG A 170 -0.98 16.10 -5.35
C ARG A 170 -1.21 17.46 -4.69
N ALA A 171 -0.85 17.61 -3.42
CA ALA A 171 -0.96 18.88 -2.72
C ALA A 171 -0.03 19.97 -3.33
N MET A 172 1.08 19.58 -3.96
CA MET A 172 1.98 20.50 -4.65
C MET A 172 1.40 20.98 -5.99
N PHE A 173 0.51 20.18 -6.59
CA PHE A 173 -0.10 20.50 -7.88
C PHE A 173 -1.45 21.23 -7.75
N ALA A 174 -2.03 21.27 -6.56
CA ALA A 174 -3.35 21.87 -6.32
C ALA A 174 -3.45 23.36 -6.65
N GLY A 175 -2.31 24.06 -6.78
CA GLY A 175 -2.25 25.46 -7.18
C GLY A 175 -1.94 25.71 -8.65
N TRP A 176 -1.84 24.65 -9.47
CA TRP A 176 -1.60 24.82 -10.90
C TRP A 176 -2.91 25.16 -11.62
N SER A 177 -2.96 26.29 -12.33
CA SER A 177 -4.17 26.79 -12.98
C SER A 177 -4.79 25.81 -13.98
N GLU A 178 -3.97 24.98 -14.64
CA GLU A 178 -4.44 23.94 -15.58
C GLU A 178 -5.09 22.74 -14.89
N LEU A 179 -4.91 22.61 -13.57
CA LEU A 179 -5.43 21.51 -12.76
C LEU A 179 -6.52 21.98 -11.77
N GLU A 180 -6.97 23.25 -11.87
CA GLU A 180 -8.04 23.78 -11.03
C GLU A 180 -9.38 23.12 -11.38
N GLY A 181 -10.07 22.56 -10.38
CA GLY A 181 -11.41 22.00 -10.52
C GLY A 181 -11.82 21.07 -9.41
N GLU A 182 -13.13 20.83 -9.26
CA GLU A 182 -13.71 20.03 -8.18
C GLU A 182 -13.34 18.53 -8.19
N ASN A 183 -12.68 18.03 -9.28
CA ASN A 183 -12.40 16.61 -9.50
C ASN A 183 -10.97 16.30 -9.93
N LEU A 184 -10.00 16.92 -9.27
CA LEU A 184 -8.59 16.76 -9.57
C LEU A 184 -8.15 15.28 -9.63
N ASP A 185 -8.58 14.48 -8.66
CA ASP A 185 -8.26 13.03 -8.59
C ASP A 185 -8.89 12.25 -9.76
N SER A 186 -10.14 12.56 -10.12
CA SER A 186 -10.83 11.87 -11.22
C SER A 186 -10.24 12.23 -12.58
N SER A 187 -9.94 13.51 -12.81
CA SER A 187 -9.29 13.99 -14.03
C SER A 187 -7.91 13.37 -14.22
N PHE A 188 -7.15 13.23 -13.14
CA PHE A 188 -5.86 12.55 -13.17
C PHE A 188 -6.00 11.06 -13.52
N LEU A 189 -6.93 10.34 -12.89
CA LEU A 189 -7.18 8.92 -13.19
C LEU A 189 -7.58 8.72 -14.65
N GLU A 190 -8.48 9.54 -15.17
CA GLU A 190 -8.87 9.49 -16.60
C GLU A 190 -7.67 9.71 -17.54
N SER A 191 -6.79 10.64 -17.18
CA SER A 191 -5.57 10.90 -17.93
C SER A 191 -4.60 9.71 -17.91
N VAL A 192 -4.42 9.11 -16.71
CA VAL A 192 -3.60 7.88 -16.56
C VAL A 192 -4.18 6.74 -17.39
N GLU A 193 -5.50 6.53 -17.32
CA GLU A 193 -6.15 5.48 -18.12
C GLU A 193 -5.96 5.70 -19.61
N LYS A 194 -6.18 6.92 -20.08
CA LYS A 194 -6.02 7.27 -21.49
C LYS A 194 -4.58 7.03 -21.95
N VAL A 195 -3.60 7.62 -21.27
CA VAL A 195 -2.18 7.52 -21.66
C VAL A 195 -1.69 6.07 -21.55
N PHE A 196 -2.01 5.38 -20.45
CA PHE A 196 -1.55 4.00 -20.23
C PHE A 196 -2.18 3.04 -21.25
N PHE A 197 -3.50 3.04 -21.40
CA PHE A 197 -4.16 2.07 -22.27
C PHE A 197 -3.97 2.39 -23.75
N GLU A 198 -3.91 3.64 -24.17
CA GLU A 198 -3.58 3.99 -25.55
C GLU A 198 -2.12 3.65 -25.89
N GLY A 199 -1.18 3.94 -24.96
CA GLY A 199 0.23 3.62 -25.13
C GLY A 199 0.61 2.15 -24.92
N ALA A 200 -0.20 1.39 -24.18
CA ALA A 200 0.04 -0.03 -23.87
C ALA A 200 -0.66 -0.98 -24.87
N LYS A 201 -1.62 -0.49 -25.66
CA LYS A 201 -2.24 -1.30 -26.73
C LYS A 201 -1.23 -1.63 -27.82
N LYS A 202 -1.46 -2.76 -28.46
CA LYS A 202 -0.72 -3.19 -29.64
C LYS A 202 -1.18 -2.40 -30.87
#